data_53cd70d58438eb61d691bae163bb95d2
#
_entry.id   53cd70d58438eb61d691bae163bb95d2
#
_cell.length_a   1.000
_cell.length_b   1.000
_cell.length_c   1.000
_cell.angle_alpha   90.00
_cell.angle_beta   90.00
_cell.angle_gamma   90.00
#
_symmetry.space_group_name_H-M   'P 1'
#
loop_
_entity.id
_entity.type
_entity.pdbx_description
1 polymer ?
#
loop_
_entity_poly.entity_id
_entity_poly.type
_entity_poly.pdbx_seq_one_letter_code
_entity_poly.pdbx_strand_id
1 'polypeptide(L)'
;MCYSDLTFLSRVFGPVERLIYRICRIDEHEEQHWTAYTAAMLMFSVVGLLVLYGLQRLQYFLPLNPQGFPGVAPDLAFNTASSFTTNTNWQAYSGESTMSYLVQMAGLAFHNFVSAATGIALAIAFIRGIARREAKTLGNFWVDLTRTTLYVLLPFCIIGALALVSQGVVQNFSPYTQATLVEPQQVEKTDDRGNKTVETVTVQTIAQGPVASQEIIKELGTNGGGFFNANSAHPFENPTPFSNFLEMIAVFAISSGLTYTLGRMTGNQKHGWAVFSAMVILFLAGFFTVYYFEARGNPIFNQHGVTQAAIEADGQEQAGGNMEGKEVRFGIVNSALWATITTDASCGAVNSMHDSFTPLGGMIPLLNIMLGEIIFGGVGAGLYGMLVMIVLTVFIAGLMVGRTPEYLGKKIEAKDVKMAMLYVLVFAFSILVFS
;
A
#
# COMPACT_ATOMS: atom_id res chain seq x y z
N MET A 1 -0.79 -8.11 21.68
CA MET A 1 -1.06 -6.67 21.85
C MET A 1 -2.50 -6.37 22.23
N CYS A 2 -3.50 -6.99 21.66
CA CYS A 2 -4.91 -6.70 21.99
C CYS A 2 -5.41 -7.27 23.32
N TYR A 3 -4.62 -8.08 24.02
CA TYR A 3 -5.03 -8.81 25.23
C TYR A 3 -4.02 -8.76 26.40
N SER A 4 -2.84 -8.17 26.21
CA SER A 4 -1.88 -7.99 27.30
C SER A 4 -1.49 -6.52 27.39
N ASP A 5 -1.65 -5.95 28.55
CA ASP A 5 -1.29 -4.56 28.84
C ASP A 5 0.21 -4.29 28.81
N LEU A 6 1.05 -5.32 28.65
CA LEU A 6 2.50 -5.22 28.69
C LEU A 6 3.16 -5.94 27.52
N THR A 7 3.74 -5.18 26.60
CA THR A 7 4.73 -5.66 25.64
C THR A 7 6.12 -5.19 26.07
N PHE A 8 7.19 -5.82 25.56
CA PHE A 8 8.55 -5.34 25.87
C PHE A 8 8.76 -3.87 25.44
N LEU A 9 8.05 -3.44 24.38
CA LEU A 9 8.06 -2.05 23.90
C LEU A 9 7.30 -1.07 24.79
N SER A 10 6.46 -1.55 25.71
CA SER A 10 5.68 -0.68 26.63
C SER A 10 6.58 0.17 27.54
N ARG A 11 7.81 -0.27 27.81
CA ARG A 11 8.78 0.52 28.54
C ARG A 11 9.25 1.74 27.75
N VAL A 12 9.33 1.63 26.42
CA VAL A 12 9.81 2.69 25.53
C VAL A 12 8.66 3.61 25.12
N PHE A 13 7.58 3.05 24.59
CA PHE A 13 6.47 3.83 24.02
C PHE A 13 5.32 4.12 24.98
N GLY A 14 5.24 3.45 26.13
CA GLY A 14 4.19 3.68 27.12
C GLY A 14 4.12 5.12 27.66
N PRO A 15 5.24 5.83 27.92
CA PRO A 15 5.20 7.25 28.27
C PRO A 15 4.58 8.12 27.16
N VAL A 16 4.89 7.83 25.88
CA VAL A 16 4.35 8.55 24.72
C VAL A 16 2.86 8.26 24.56
N GLU A 17 2.46 6.99 24.68
CA GLU A 17 1.05 6.56 24.64
C GLU A 17 0.22 7.30 25.70
N ARG A 18 0.67 7.29 26.97
CA ARG A 18 -0.01 8.01 28.05
C ARG A 18 -0.05 9.53 27.84
N LEU A 19 0.99 10.11 27.24
CA LEU A 19 1.00 11.53 26.90
C LEU A 19 -0.07 11.85 25.86
N ILE A 20 -0.17 11.05 24.80
CA ILE A 20 -1.20 11.17 23.75
C ILE A 20 -2.59 11.07 24.37
N TYR A 21 -2.85 10.05 25.19
CA TYR A 21 -4.14 9.88 25.87
C TYR A 21 -4.51 11.06 26.76
N ARG A 22 -3.52 11.61 27.50
CA ARG A 22 -3.74 12.79 28.34
C ARG A 22 -4.07 14.04 27.52
N ILE A 23 -3.34 14.30 26.43
CA ILE A 23 -3.55 15.49 25.58
C ILE A 23 -4.90 15.37 24.87
N CYS A 24 -5.21 14.20 24.32
CA CYS A 24 -6.44 13.96 23.55
C CYS A 24 -7.64 13.60 24.43
N ARG A 25 -7.47 13.50 25.77
CA ARG A 25 -8.51 13.11 26.74
C ARG A 25 -9.16 11.77 26.38
N ILE A 26 -8.34 10.79 26.01
CA ILE A 26 -8.77 9.44 25.68
C ILE A 26 -8.76 8.61 26.96
N ASP A 27 -9.90 7.97 27.29
CA ASP A 27 -9.96 6.92 28.30
C ASP A 27 -9.71 5.56 27.65
N GLU A 28 -8.57 4.94 28.00
CA GLU A 28 -8.17 3.65 27.42
C GLU A 28 -9.04 2.47 27.88
N HIS A 29 -9.82 2.64 28.94
CA HIS A 29 -10.71 1.61 29.50
C HIS A 29 -12.15 1.71 28.97
N GLU A 30 -12.52 2.83 28.32
CA GLU A 30 -13.84 3.01 27.73
C GLU A 30 -13.94 2.32 26.39
N GLU A 31 -14.83 1.34 26.27
CA GLU A 31 -15.15 0.70 24.99
C GLU A 31 -16.30 1.43 24.28
N GLN A 32 -16.15 1.65 23.00
CA GLN A 32 -17.10 2.34 22.14
C GLN A 32 -18.11 1.38 21.51
N HIS A 33 -19.35 1.80 21.43
CA HIS A 33 -20.35 1.18 20.55
C HIS A 33 -19.93 1.36 19.09
N TRP A 34 -20.35 0.45 18.21
CA TRP A 34 -19.93 0.48 16.80
C TRP A 34 -20.18 1.82 16.09
N THR A 35 -21.27 2.52 16.44
CA THR A 35 -21.58 3.85 15.87
C THR A 35 -20.58 4.92 16.31
N ALA A 36 -20.18 4.91 17.58
CA ALA A 36 -19.19 5.84 18.11
C ALA A 36 -17.80 5.55 17.53
N TYR A 37 -17.44 4.28 17.40
CA TYR A 37 -16.19 3.85 16.76
C TYR A 37 -16.12 4.31 15.31
N THR A 38 -17.20 4.09 14.53
CA THR A 38 -17.31 4.54 13.14
C THR A 38 -17.27 6.06 13.01
N ALA A 39 -17.99 6.79 13.88
CA ALA A 39 -17.98 8.24 13.87
C ALA A 39 -16.59 8.82 14.19
N ALA A 40 -15.87 8.24 15.16
CA ALA A 40 -14.50 8.62 15.48
C ALA A 40 -13.54 8.42 14.28
N MET A 41 -13.63 7.26 13.60
CA MET A 41 -12.86 6.96 12.40
C MET A 41 -13.16 7.95 11.26
N LEU A 42 -14.44 8.20 10.97
CA LEU A 42 -14.82 9.12 9.90
C LEU A 42 -14.37 10.54 10.19
N MET A 43 -14.54 11.02 11.43
CA MET A 43 -14.09 12.34 11.85
C MET A 43 -12.57 12.47 11.73
N PHE A 44 -11.81 11.44 12.13
CA PHE A 44 -10.36 11.39 11.96
C PHE A 44 -9.96 11.50 10.49
N SER A 45 -10.62 10.75 9.61
CA SER A 45 -10.37 10.78 8.17
C SER A 45 -10.68 12.15 7.55
N VAL A 46 -11.82 12.78 7.91
CA VAL A 46 -12.17 14.12 7.42
C VAL A 46 -11.17 15.17 7.88
N VAL A 47 -10.76 15.14 9.14
CA VAL A 47 -9.73 16.07 9.66
C VAL A 47 -8.41 15.85 8.94
N GLY A 48 -8.00 14.59 8.75
CA GLY A 48 -6.78 14.25 8.01
C GLY A 48 -6.80 14.79 6.58
N LEU A 49 -7.90 14.59 5.86
CA LEU A 49 -8.10 15.12 4.51
C LEU A 49 -7.94 16.66 4.46
N LEU A 50 -8.60 17.37 5.38
CA LEU A 50 -8.52 18.83 5.43
C LEU A 50 -7.12 19.34 5.77
N VAL A 51 -6.43 18.69 6.69
CA VAL A 51 -5.04 19.02 7.03
C VAL A 51 -4.11 18.79 5.86
N LEU A 52 -4.20 17.63 5.19
CA LEU A 52 -3.36 17.32 4.04
C LEU A 52 -3.64 18.27 2.87
N TYR A 53 -4.91 18.57 2.60
CA TYR A 53 -5.29 19.58 1.61
C TYR A 53 -4.66 20.94 1.94
N GLY A 54 -4.78 21.39 3.19
CA GLY A 54 -4.22 22.67 3.63
C GLY A 54 -2.70 22.74 3.50
N LEU A 55 -1.98 21.67 3.89
CA LEU A 55 -0.51 21.59 3.77
C LEU A 55 -0.06 21.76 2.30
N GLN A 56 -0.72 21.08 1.37
CA GLN A 56 -0.41 21.17 -0.07
C GLN A 56 -0.69 22.56 -0.63
N ARG A 57 -1.82 23.19 -0.25
CA ARG A 57 -2.19 24.53 -0.71
C ARG A 57 -1.26 25.61 -0.18
N LEU A 58 -0.73 25.43 1.02
CA LEU A 58 0.10 26.40 1.73
C LEU A 58 1.60 26.15 1.61
N GLN A 59 2.05 25.08 0.91
CA GLN A 59 3.45 24.63 0.92
C GLN A 59 4.46 25.71 0.56
N TYR A 60 4.10 26.70 -0.28
CA TYR A 60 4.97 27.81 -0.63
C TYR A 60 5.41 28.64 0.59
N PHE A 61 4.51 28.79 1.55
CA PHE A 61 4.74 29.58 2.76
C PHE A 61 5.31 28.77 3.94
N LEU A 62 5.39 27.44 3.78
CA LEU A 62 5.81 26.53 4.82
C LEU A 62 7.33 26.24 4.73
N PRO A 63 7.98 25.89 5.83
CA PRO A 63 9.40 25.52 5.83
C PRO A 63 9.65 24.22 5.06
N LEU A 64 10.92 23.85 4.88
CA LEU A 64 11.36 22.64 4.18
C LEU A 64 10.88 22.57 2.70
N ASN A 65 10.90 23.71 2.03
CA ASN A 65 10.65 23.83 0.60
C ASN A 65 11.86 24.47 -0.12
N PRO A 66 13.03 23.78 -0.13
CA PRO A 66 14.24 24.37 -0.70
C PRO A 66 14.17 24.58 -2.22
N GLN A 67 13.25 23.90 -2.93
CA GLN A 67 13.02 24.08 -4.37
C GLN A 67 12.09 25.26 -4.67
N GLY A 68 11.44 25.83 -3.66
CA GLY A 68 10.49 26.93 -3.84
C GLY A 68 9.21 26.54 -4.59
N PHE A 69 8.76 25.29 -4.44
CA PHE A 69 7.53 24.82 -5.11
C PHE A 69 6.32 25.68 -4.72
N PRO A 70 5.49 26.09 -5.70
CA PRO A 70 4.27 26.82 -5.45
C PRO A 70 3.22 25.96 -4.73
N GLY A 71 2.15 26.59 -4.24
CA GLY A 71 0.99 25.85 -3.71
C GLY A 71 0.39 24.93 -4.78
N VAL A 72 0.11 23.69 -4.44
CA VAL A 72 -0.49 22.70 -5.35
C VAL A 72 -1.86 23.18 -5.83
N ALA A 73 -2.22 22.94 -7.09
CA ALA A 73 -3.52 23.32 -7.66
C ALA A 73 -4.70 22.75 -6.83
N PRO A 74 -5.83 23.45 -6.71
CA PRO A 74 -6.92 23.04 -5.79
C PRO A 74 -7.48 21.66 -6.07
N ASP A 75 -7.69 21.32 -7.32
CA ASP A 75 -8.18 20.03 -7.82
C ASP A 75 -7.20 18.90 -7.53
N LEU A 76 -5.92 19.11 -7.85
CA LEU A 76 -4.86 18.14 -7.55
C LEU A 76 -4.66 17.95 -6.05
N ALA A 77 -4.68 19.03 -5.26
CA ALA A 77 -4.56 18.95 -3.80
C ALA A 77 -5.73 18.18 -3.17
N PHE A 78 -6.96 18.39 -3.68
CA PHE A 78 -8.13 17.64 -3.21
C PHE A 78 -8.07 16.16 -3.61
N ASN A 79 -7.70 15.87 -4.86
CA ASN A 79 -7.50 14.51 -5.34
C ASN A 79 -6.46 13.77 -4.47
N THR A 80 -5.29 14.37 -4.26
CA THR A 80 -4.23 13.81 -3.45
C THR A 80 -4.66 13.62 -2.00
N ALA A 81 -5.32 14.60 -1.38
CA ALA A 81 -5.78 14.50 0.00
C ALA A 81 -6.81 13.37 0.17
N SER A 82 -7.74 13.23 -0.77
CA SER A 82 -8.72 12.14 -0.78
C SER A 82 -8.04 10.79 -0.94
N SER A 83 -7.11 10.68 -1.89
CA SER A 83 -6.35 9.48 -2.20
C SER A 83 -5.54 8.97 -1.00
N PHE A 84 -4.78 9.84 -0.33
CA PHE A 84 -3.94 9.44 0.80
C PHE A 84 -4.74 9.18 2.07
N THR A 85 -5.86 9.87 2.29
CA THR A 85 -6.73 9.62 3.43
C THR A 85 -7.43 8.26 3.35
N THR A 86 -7.77 7.81 2.14
CA THR A 86 -8.44 6.52 1.91
C THR A 86 -7.48 5.34 1.73
N ASN A 87 -6.18 5.54 1.88
CA ASN A 87 -5.12 4.56 1.63
C ASN A 87 -4.99 4.14 0.16
N THR A 88 -5.58 4.85 -0.77
CA THR A 88 -5.45 4.58 -2.22
C THR A 88 -4.09 5.00 -2.73
N ASN A 89 -3.59 6.16 -2.28
CA ASN A 89 -2.28 6.75 -2.61
C ASN A 89 -2.02 6.97 -4.11
N TRP A 90 -3.08 7.04 -4.92
CA TRP A 90 -2.98 7.45 -6.31
C TRP A 90 -2.34 8.83 -6.43
N GLN A 91 -1.36 8.96 -7.32
CA GLN A 91 -0.62 10.18 -7.56
C GLN A 91 -0.79 10.63 -9.01
N ALA A 92 -1.56 11.71 -9.23
CA ALA A 92 -1.68 12.38 -10.53
C ALA A 92 -0.59 13.47 -10.69
N TYR A 93 0.58 13.31 -10.09
CA TYR A 93 1.71 14.24 -10.06
C TYR A 93 3.01 13.50 -9.85
N SER A 94 4.12 14.14 -10.18
CA SER A 94 5.47 13.69 -9.82
C SER A 94 5.87 14.36 -8.51
N GLY A 95 6.07 13.56 -7.45
CA GLY A 95 6.34 14.09 -6.11
C GLY A 95 7.61 14.92 -6.03
N GLU A 96 8.65 14.50 -6.74
CA GLU A 96 9.95 15.15 -6.85
C GLU A 96 9.90 16.53 -7.56
N SER A 97 8.85 16.83 -8.31
CA SER A 97 8.69 18.12 -8.99
C SER A 97 7.53 18.97 -8.46
N THR A 98 6.75 18.43 -7.52
CA THR A 98 5.48 19.07 -7.10
C THR A 98 5.41 19.31 -5.59
N MET A 99 5.97 18.41 -4.76
CA MET A 99 5.75 18.38 -3.32
C MET A 99 7.00 18.78 -2.54
N SER A 100 6.85 19.75 -1.62
CA SER A 100 7.91 20.13 -0.68
C SER A 100 8.21 19.00 0.31
N TYR A 101 9.38 19.00 0.92
CA TYR A 101 9.76 17.99 1.91
C TYR A 101 8.79 17.95 3.10
N LEU A 102 8.28 19.11 3.53
CA LEU A 102 7.29 19.14 4.60
C LEU A 102 6.00 18.43 4.19
N VAL A 103 5.53 18.67 2.97
CA VAL A 103 4.33 17.97 2.45
C VAL A 103 4.60 16.47 2.30
N GLN A 104 5.77 16.07 1.80
CA GLN A 104 6.16 14.66 1.69
C GLN A 104 6.15 13.95 3.05
N MET A 105 6.68 14.58 4.11
CA MET A 105 6.82 13.97 5.43
C MET A 105 5.58 14.12 6.31
N ALA A 106 5.22 15.37 6.64
CA ALA A 106 4.13 15.68 7.58
C ALA A 106 2.75 15.57 6.92
N GLY A 107 2.71 15.62 5.60
CA GLY A 107 1.50 15.38 4.81
C GLY A 107 1.37 13.93 4.39
N LEU A 108 2.09 13.54 3.35
CA LEU A 108 1.91 12.27 2.65
C LEU A 108 2.37 11.07 3.49
N ALA A 109 3.62 11.04 3.95
CA ALA A 109 4.12 9.93 4.75
C ALA A 109 3.38 9.77 6.09
N PHE A 110 2.95 10.88 6.72
CA PHE A 110 2.08 10.81 7.88
C PHE A 110 0.74 10.12 7.56
N HIS A 111 0.11 10.44 6.43
CA HIS A 111 -1.12 9.77 6.00
C HIS A 111 -0.90 8.31 5.67
N ASN A 112 0.24 7.94 5.09
CA ASN A 112 0.62 6.55 4.89
C ASN A 112 0.65 5.76 6.22
N PHE A 113 1.14 6.38 7.29
CA PHE A 113 1.12 5.79 8.62
C PHE A 113 -0.31 5.62 9.17
N VAL A 114 -1.06 6.70 9.22
CA VAL A 114 -2.33 6.72 9.95
C VAL A 114 -3.45 6.03 9.18
N SER A 115 -3.40 5.99 7.84
CA SER A 115 -4.35 5.21 7.03
C SER A 115 -4.14 3.71 7.24
N ALA A 116 -2.88 3.25 7.26
CA ALA A 116 -2.54 1.88 7.60
C ALA A 116 -2.97 1.52 9.03
N ALA A 117 -2.70 2.40 10.00
CA ALA A 117 -3.12 2.21 11.38
C ALA A 117 -4.64 2.11 11.52
N THR A 118 -5.40 2.90 10.76
CA THR A 118 -6.86 2.84 10.67
C THR A 118 -7.32 1.49 10.12
N GLY A 119 -6.69 0.99 9.06
CA GLY A 119 -6.99 -0.32 8.48
C GLY A 119 -6.80 -1.46 9.49
N ILE A 120 -5.68 -1.46 10.23
CA ILE A 120 -5.43 -2.45 11.29
C ILE A 120 -6.47 -2.31 12.42
N ALA A 121 -6.78 -1.08 12.85
CA ALA A 121 -7.77 -0.83 13.89
C ALA A 121 -9.14 -1.41 13.52
N LEU A 122 -9.57 -1.20 12.28
CA LEU A 122 -10.81 -1.78 11.73
C LEU A 122 -10.76 -3.31 11.68
N ALA A 123 -9.65 -3.90 11.24
CA ALA A 123 -9.49 -5.37 11.22
C ALA A 123 -9.58 -5.96 12.63
N ILE A 124 -8.95 -5.33 13.61
CA ILE A 124 -9.04 -5.77 15.02
C ILE A 124 -10.45 -5.61 15.56
N ALA A 125 -11.15 -4.50 15.27
CA ALA A 125 -12.54 -4.32 15.65
C ALA A 125 -13.45 -5.40 15.02
N PHE A 126 -13.22 -5.73 13.75
CA PHE A 126 -13.96 -6.77 13.04
C PHE A 126 -13.72 -8.16 13.64
N ILE A 127 -12.45 -8.51 13.94
CA ILE A 127 -12.09 -9.76 14.61
C ILE A 127 -12.74 -9.82 16.00
N ARG A 128 -12.76 -8.72 16.79
CA ARG A 128 -13.45 -8.66 18.07
C ARG A 128 -14.95 -8.94 17.93
N GLY A 129 -15.60 -8.38 16.90
CA GLY A 129 -17.00 -8.64 16.57
C GLY A 129 -17.29 -10.13 16.30
N ILE A 130 -16.36 -10.81 15.62
CA ILE A 130 -16.48 -12.26 15.35
C ILE A 130 -16.15 -13.09 16.59
N ALA A 131 -15.08 -12.77 17.32
CA ALA A 131 -14.55 -13.58 18.41
C ALA A 131 -15.42 -13.52 19.69
N ARG A 132 -16.03 -12.37 19.99
CA ARG A 132 -16.85 -12.18 21.19
C ARG A 132 -18.25 -12.75 20.97
N ARG A 133 -18.73 -13.59 21.89
CA ARG A 133 -20.07 -14.21 21.78
C ARG A 133 -21.19 -13.21 21.92
N GLU A 134 -21.09 -12.32 22.89
CA GLU A 134 -22.04 -11.22 23.15
C GLU A 134 -21.22 -9.96 23.44
N ALA A 135 -21.26 -8.98 22.56
CA ALA A 135 -20.60 -7.72 22.76
C ALA A 135 -21.42 -6.58 22.16
N LYS A 136 -21.70 -5.56 22.96
CA LYS A 136 -22.32 -4.31 22.50
C LYS A 136 -21.28 -3.31 22.01
N THR A 137 -19.99 -3.56 22.26
CA THR A 137 -18.87 -2.66 22.04
C THR A 137 -17.76 -3.35 21.26
N LEU A 138 -16.96 -2.57 20.49
CA LEU A 138 -15.92 -3.07 19.61
C LEU A 138 -14.49 -2.69 20.06
N GLY A 139 -14.34 -2.02 21.20
CA GLY A 139 -13.10 -1.42 21.68
C GLY A 139 -13.11 0.09 21.50
N ASN A 140 -11.94 0.73 21.50
CA ASN A 140 -11.79 2.16 21.35
C ASN A 140 -10.92 2.48 20.15
N PHE A 141 -11.47 3.22 19.17
CA PHE A 141 -10.75 3.57 17.93
C PHE A 141 -9.45 4.31 18.18
N TRP A 142 -9.45 5.27 19.09
CA TRP A 142 -8.27 6.09 19.37
C TRP A 142 -7.14 5.29 20.02
N VAL A 143 -7.51 4.35 20.88
CA VAL A 143 -6.56 3.41 21.52
C VAL A 143 -5.98 2.47 20.46
N ASP A 144 -6.83 1.89 19.61
CA ASP A 144 -6.41 0.98 18.55
C ASP A 144 -5.48 1.69 17.56
N LEU A 145 -5.83 2.92 17.13
CA LEU A 145 -5.01 3.75 16.25
C LEU A 145 -3.65 4.06 16.86
N THR A 146 -3.62 4.52 18.11
CA THR A 146 -2.38 4.91 18.80
C THR A 146 -1.47 3.69 19.02
N ARG A 147 -2.02 2.59 19.52
CA ARG A 147 -1.25 1.36 19.77
C ARG A 147 -0.72 0.75 18.47
N THR A 148 -1.51 0.73 17.43
CA THR A 148 -1.06 0.24 16.11
C THR A 148 0.08 1.08 15.57
N THR A 149 -0.04 2.40 15.64
CA THR A 149 1.02 3.31 15.19
C THR A 149 2.30 3.12 15.98
N LEU A 150 2.24 3.14 17.32
CA LEU A 150 3.44 3.13 18.17
C LEU A 150 4.10 1.76 18.29
N TYR A 151 3.32 0.68 18.36
CA TYR A 151 3.85 -0.65 18.68
C TYR A 151 3.97 -1.59 17.48
N VAL A 152 3.25 -1.30 16.38
CA VAL A 152 3.30 -2.12 15.16
C VAL A 152 4.05 -1.40 14.06
N LEU A 153 3.56 -0.23 13.62
CA LEU A 153 4.13 0.44 12.43
C LEU A 153 5.49 1.08 12.72
N LEU A 154 5.57 1.93 13.73
CA LEU A 154 6.76 2.76 13.99
C LEU A 154 8.06 1.97 14.19
N PRO A 155 8.12 0.87 14.97
CA PRO A 155 9.37 0.13 15.17
C PRO A 155 9.90 -0.48 13.88
N PHE A 156 9.03 -1.09 13.08
CA PHE A 156 9.42 -1.70 11.81
C PHE A 156 9.82 -0.66 10.77
N CYS A 157 9.14 0.49 10.73
CA CYS A 157 9.53 1.58 9.84
C CYS A 157 10.89 2.18 10.19
N ILE A 158 11.23 2.32 11.49
CA ILE A 158 12.57 2.80 11.90
C ILE A 158 13.65 1.80 11.43
N ILE A 159 13.45 0.51 11.70
CA ILE A 159 14.42 -0.53 11.31
C ILE A 159 14.54 -0.60 9.79
N GLY A 160 13.42 -0.60 9.08
CA GLY A 160 13.39 -0.66 7.62
C GLY A 160 14.01 0.58 6.96
N ALA A 161 13.74 1.79 7.48
CA ALA A 161 14.37 3.01 6.96
C ALA A 161 15.90 2.98 7.12
N LEU A 162 16.42 2.51 8.26
CA LEU A 162 17.86 2.34 8.46
C LEU A 162 18.44 1.29 7.50
N ALA A 163 17.71 0.20 7.27
CA ALA A 163 18.12 -0.81 6.29
C ALA A 163 18.16 -0.24 4.86
N LEU A 164 17.13 0.51 4.43
CA LEU A 164 17.10 1.15 3.11
C LEU A 164 18.23 2.20 2.96
N VAL A 165 18.48 3.03 3.96
CA VAL A 165 19.63 3.97 3.97
C VAL A 165 20.95 3.23 3.80
N SER A 166 21.11 2.08 4.46
CA SER A 166 22.32 1.25 4.31
C SER A 166 22.51 0.70 2.89
N GLN A 167 21.44 0.63 2.11
CA GLN A 167 21.44 0.22 0.69
C GLN A 167 21.64 1.38 -0.27
N GLY A 168 21.69 2.62 0.23
CA GLY A 168 21.91 3.81 -0.59
C GLY A 168 20.65 4.60 -0.92
N VAL A 169 19.51 4.26 -0.33
CA VAL A 169 18.30 5.08 -0.48
C VAL A 169 18.50 6.44 0.20
N VAL A 170 18.15 7.51 -0.50
CA VAL A 170 18.40 8.88 -0.05
C VAL A 170 17.57 9.22 1.19
N GLN A 171 18.21 9.85 2.19
CA GLN A 171 17.55 10.35 3.40
C GLN A 171 18.21 11.62 3.88
N ASN A 172 17.79 12.77 3.38
CA ASN A 172 18.33 14.08 3.77
C ASN A 172 17.31 15.21 3.55
N PHE A 173 17.71 16.45 3.82
CA PHE A 173 16.94 17.66 3.59
C PHE A 173 17.70 18.66 2.70
N SER A 174 18.72 18.21 2.00
CA SER A 174 19.51 19.04 1.10
C SER A 174 18.67 19.51 -0.08
N PRO A 175 18.92 20.70 -0.65
CA PRO A 175 18.40 21.08 -1.94
C PRO A 175 18.79 20.07 -3.02
N TYR A 176 18.03 20.03 -4.12
CA TYR A 176 18.36 19.19 -5.26
C TYR A 176 19.73 19.54 -5.83
N THR A 177 20.48 18.52 -6.20
CA THR A 177 21.82 18.66 -6.74
C THR A 177 21.76 18.90 -8.24
N GLN A 178 22.46 19.94 -8.72
CA GLN A 178 22.62 20.20 -10.14
C GLN A 178 23.91 19.52 -10.63
N ALA A 179 23.78 18.62 -11.59
CA ALA A 179 24.91 17.92 -12.21
C ALA A 179 25.05 18.34 -13.68
N THR A 180 26.26 18.72 -14.08
CA THR A 180 26.55 19.03 -15.48
C THR A 180 26.59 17.74 -16.28
N LEU A 181 25.87 17.69 -17.39
CA LEU A 181 25.90 16.55 -18.32
C LEU A 181 27.26 16.51 -19.05
N VAL A 182 27.80 15.30 -19.20
CA VAL A 182 29.01 15.08 -19.98
C VAL A 182 28.75 15.40 -21.46
N GLU A 183 27.59 15.00 -21.96
CA GLU A 183 27.12 15.30 -23.30
C GLU A 183 25.80 16.07 -23.23
N PRO A 184 25.73 17.28 -23.80
CA PRO A 184 24.47 18.04 -23.88
C PRO A 184 23.39 17.25 -24.64
N GLN A 185 22.19 17.20 -24.11
CA GLN A 185 21.06 16.52 -24.74
C GLN A 185 20.09 17.51 -25.36
N GLN A 186 19.59 17.20 -26.56
CA GLN A 186 18.50 17.94 -27.17
C GLN A 186 17.18 17.31 -26.79
N VAL A 187 16.32 18.08 -26.11
CA VAL A 187 14.99 17.64 -25.66
C VAL A 187 13.92 18.44 -26.39
N GLU A 188 13.03 17.75 -27.07
CA GLU A 188 11.83 18.39 -27.64
C GLU A 188 10.86 18.73 -26.51
N LYS A 189 10.56 20.02 -26.35
CA LYS A 189 9.45 20.50 -25.51
C LYS A 189 8.29 20.89 -26.39
N THR A 190 7.11 20.40 -26.04
CA THR A 190 5.87 20.82 -26.67
C THR A 190 5.18 21.82 -25.72
N ASP A 191 4.89 23.02 -26.18
CA ASP A 191 4.15 24.01 -25.41
C ASP A 191 2.64 23.67 -25.35
N ASP A 192 1.89 24.38 -24.48
CA ASP A 192 0.45 24.19 -24.32
C ASP A 192 -0.36 24.46 -25.62
N ARG A 193 0.28 25.01 -26.64
CA ARG A 193 -0.29 25.30 -27.97
C ARG A 193 0.09 24.27 -29.02
N GLY A 194 0.85 23.21 -28.63
CA GLY A 194 1.27 22.16 -29.51
C GLY A 194 2.53 22.47 -30.36
N ASN A 195 3.21 23.62 -30.12
CA ASN A 195 4.44 23.93 -30.82
C ASN A 195 5.61 23.17 -30.21
N LYS A 196 6.39 22.53 -31.06
CA LYS A 196 7.61 21.81 -30.66
C LYS A 196 8.81 22.75 -30.70
N THR A 197 9.51 22.86 -29.58
CA THR A 197 10.78 23.57 -29.47
C THR A 197 11.85 22.59 -29.02
N VAL A 198 13.06 22.68 -29.61
CA VAL A 198 14.20 21.88 -29.18
C VAL A 198 15.05 22.72 -28.24
N GLU A 199 15.21 22.24 -27.01
CA GLU A 199 16.06 22.89 -26.01
C GLU A 199 17.29 22.01 -25.73
N THR A 200 18.47 22.64 -25.71
CA THR A 200 19.70 21.95 -25.33
C THR A 200 19.84 21.94 -23.82
N VAL A 201 19.71 20.77 -23.22
CA VAL A 201 19.85 20.56 -21.77
C VAL A 201 21.31 20.21 -21.47
N THR A 202 21.95 21.00 -20.61
CA THR A 202 23.34 20.83 -20.18
C THR A 202 23.47 20.43 -18.70
N VAL A 203 22.36 20.50 -17.95
CA VAL A 203 22.33 20.25 -16.51
C VAL A 203 21.19 19.27 -16.19
N GLN A 204 21.49 18.26 -15.38
CA GLN A 204 20.50 17.36 -14.79
C GLN A 204 20.26 17.74 -13.34
N THR A 205 18.99 17.83 -12.97
CA THR A 205 18.59 18.02 -11.58
C THR A 205 18.42 16.66 -10.91
N ILE A 206 19.21 16.38 -9.87
CA ILE A 206 19.16 15.15 -9.10
C ILE A 206 18.37 15.44 -7.82
N ALA A 207 17.20 14.85 -7.70
CA ALA A 207 16.34 15.04 -6.54
C ALA A 207 16.99 14.43 -5.28
N GLN A 208 16.79 15.14 -4.16
CA GLN A 208 17.22 14.75 -2.82
C GLN A 208 15.97 14.72 -1.93
N GLY A 209 16.09 14.25 -0.71
CA GLY A 209 14.98 14.34 0.24
C GLY A 209 14.89 13.18 1.24
N PRO A 210 13.81 13.17 2.04
CA PRO A 210 13.56 12.14 3.04
C PRO A 210 12.90 10.88 2.42
N VAL A 211 13.59 10.25 1.46
CA VAL A 211 13.04 9.18 0.62
C VAL A 211 12.90 7.87 1.40
N ALA A 212 13.98 7.40 2.06
CA ALA A 212 14.00 6.08 2.70
C ALA A 212 12.91 5.90 3.78
N SER A 213 12.63 6.95 4.55
CA SER A 213 11.57 6.89 5.56
C SER A 213 10.18 6.78 4.93
N GLN A 214 9.92 7.52 3.86
CA GLN A 214 8.64 7.44 3.15
C GLN A 214 8.50 6.09 2.44
N GLU A 215 9.57 5.59 1.84
CA GLU A 215 9.58 4.31 1.12
C GLU A 215 9.13 3.16 2.02
N ILE A 216 9.78 2.94 3.15
CA ILE A 216 9.41 1.84 4.02
C ILE A 216 8.02 2.02 4.65
N ILE A 217 7.59 3.26 4.91
CA ILE A 217 6.25 3.55 5.44
C ILE A 217 5.19 3.16 4.41
N LYS A 218 5.38 3.55 3.15
CA LYS A 218 4.42 3.25 2.08
C LYS A 218 4.32 1.76 1.79
N GLU A 219 5.44 1.02 1.90
CA GLU A 219 5.46 -0.43 1.67
C GLU A 219 4.81 -1.19 2.82
N LEU A 220 5.23 -0.91 4.06
CA LEU A 220 4.68 -1.56 5.25
C LEU A 220 3.19 -1.24 5.46
N GLY A 221 2.78 -0.04 5.09
CA GLY A 221 1.38 0.40 5.13
C GLY A 221 0.54 -0.02 3.93
N THR A 222 1.12 -0.73 2.95
CA THR A 222 0.48 -1.09 1.66
C THR A 222 -0.16 0.11 0.96
N ASN A 223 0.53 1.24 0.97
CA ASN A 223 0.04 2.50 0.44
C ASN A 223 0.38 2.70 -1.04
N GLY A 224 1.66 2.53 -1.37
CA GLY A 224 2.17 2.57 -2.73
C GLY A 224 2.49 3.95 -3.31
N GLY A 225 1.97 5.03 -2.78
CA GLY A 225 2.35 6.39 -3.18
C GLY A 225 3.69 6.80 -2.57
N GLY A 226 4.71 7.08 -3.40
CA GLY A 226 6.07 7.34 -3.00
C GLY A 226 6.55 8.77 -3.22
N PHE A 227 7.85 8.98 -2.94
CA PHE A 227 8.51 10.24 -3.14
C PHE A 227 8.64 10.56 -4.64
N PHE A 228 9.04 9.56 -5.43
CA PHE A 228 9.17 9.66 -6.88
C PHE A 228 7.93 9.14 -7.59
N ASN A 229 7.61 9.70 -8.75
CA ASN A 229 6.49 9.24 -9.56
C ASN A 229 6.67 7.80 -10.06
N ALA A 230 7.91 7.41 -10.37
CA ALA A 230 8.23 6.04 -10.79
C ALA A 230 8.12 5.01 -9.67
N ASN A 231 7.83 5.44 -8.45
CA ASN A 231 7.73 4.57 -7.26
C ASN A 231 8.99 3.70 -7.07
N SER A 232 8.81 2.49 -6.55
CA SER A 232 9.90 1.54 -6.30
C SER A 232 10.62 1.03 -7.55
N ALA A 233 10.26 1.52 -8.75
CA ALA A 233 11.09 1.41 -9.95
C ALA A 233 12.23 2.45 -9.95
N HIS A 234 12.09 3.56 -9.21
CA HIS A 234 13.12 4.60 -9.20
C HIS A 234 14.39 4.12 -8.48
N PRO A 235 15.60 4.33 -9.07
CA PRO A 235 16.85 3.88 -8.46
C PRO A 235 17.13 4.45 -7.07
N PHE A 236 16.56 5.60 -6.72
CA PHE A 236 16.74 6.24 -5.40
C PHE A 236 15.75 5.76 -4.35
N GLU A 237 14.69 5.07 -4.72
CA GLU A 237 13.81 4.37 -3.80
C GLU A 237 14.27 2.92 -3.61
N ASN A 238 14.60 2.22 -4.68
CA ASN A 238 14.93 0.80 -4.69
C ASN A 238 16.24 0.53 -5.47
N PRO A 239 17.41 0.81 -4.89
CA PRO A 239 18.69 0.74 -5.61
C PRO A 239 19.28 -0.67 -5.77
N THR A 240 18.96 -1.62 -4.89
CA THR A 240 19.62 -2.92 -4.81
C THR A 240 18.68 -4.11 -4.82
N PRO A 241 19.11 -5.33 -5.15
CA PRO A 241 18.29 -6.53 -4.99
C PRO A 241 17.82 -6.75 -3.56
N PHE A 242 18.60 -6.32 -2.56
CA PHE A 242 18.20 -6.44 -1.16
C PHE A 242 17.11 -5.44 -0.78
N SER A 243 17.17 -4.17 -1.25
CA SER A 243 16.08 -3.23 -1.05
C SER A 243 14.79 -3.74 -1.68
N ASN A 244 14.86 -4.23 -2.93
CA ASN A 244 13.73 -4.83 -3.63
C ASN A 244 13.08 -5.99 -2.85
N PHE A 245 13.88 -6.86 -2.27
CA PHE A 245 13.41 -7.97 -1.44
C PHE A 245 12.78 -7.50 -0.13
N LEU A 246 13.41 -6.52 0.54
CA LEU A 246 12.91 -5.95 1.79
C LEU A 246 11.55 -5.27 1.60
N GLU A 247 11.39 -4.51 0.53
CA GLU A 247 10.16 -3.82 0.18
C GLU A 247 9.04 -4.81 -0.09
N MET A 248 9.27 -5.84 -0.91
CA MET A 248 8.30 -6.91 -1.17
C MET A 248 7.85 -7.63 0.11
N ILE A 249 8.77 -7.91 1.04
CA ILE A 249 8.41 -8.49 2.34
C ILE A 249 7.58 -7.52 3.17
N ALA A 250 7.94 -6.24 3.18
CA ALA A 250 7.24 -5.23 3.95
C ALA A 250 5.76 -5.14 3.55
N VAL A 251 5.45 -5.22 2.25
CA VAL A 251 4.07 -5.24 1.73
C VAL A 251 3.23 -6.36 2.34
N PHE A 252 3.75 -7.56 2.46
CA PHE A 252 3.00 -8.72 2.98
C PHE A 252 3.07 -8.90 4.50
N ALA A 253 4.00 -8.25 5.18
CA ALA A 253 4.34 -8.54 6.58
C ALA A 253 3.16 -8.41 7.54
N ILE A 254 2.47 -7.26 7.51
CA ILE A 254 1.37 -6.99 8.45
C ILE A 254 0.15 -7.82 8.10
N SER A 255 -0.22 -7.90 6.85
CA SER A 255 -1.39 -8.66 6.39
C SER A 255 -1.26 -10.15 6.72
N SER A 256 -0.07 -10.73 6.54
CA SER A 256 0.25 -12.08 6.99
C SER A 256 0.11 -12.23 8.51
N GLY A 257 0.64 -11.28 9.29
CA GLY A 257 0.53 -11.25 10.73
C GLY A 257 -0.91 -11.14 11.25
N LEU A 258 -1.78 -10.49 10.51
CA LEU A 258 -3.20 -10.36 10.87
C LEU A 258 -3.95 -11.69 10.77
N THR A 259 -3.60 -12.60 9.87
CA THR A 259 -4.19 -13.95 9.82
C THR A 259 -3.82 -14.78 11.06
N TYR A 260 -2.58 -14.64 11.54
CA TYR A 260 -2.17 -15.23 12.81
C TYR A 260 -2.93 -14.62 13.99
N THR A 261 -3.10 -13.30 13.98
CA THR A 261 -3.86 -12.55 14.99
C THR A 261 -5.33 -13.02 15.04
N LEU A 262 -5.95 -13.24 13.88
CA LEU A 262 -7.29 -13.83 13.77
C LEU A 262 -7.36 -15.17 14.53
N GLY A 263 -6.43 -16.07 14.27
CA GLY A 263 -6.38 -17.37 14.95
C GLY A 263 -6.24 -17.25 16.46
N ARG A 264 -5.39 -16.33 16.93
CA ARG A 264 -5.19 -16.08 18.37
C ARG A 264 -6.42 -15.50 19.05
N MET A 265 -7.05 -14.51 18.43
CA MET A 265 -8.21 -13.80 19.00
C MET A 265 -9.47 -14.66 19.00
N THR A 266 -9.63 -15.53 18.02
CA THR A 266 -10.78 -16.47 17.94
C THR A 266 -10.56 -17.75 18.76
N GLY A 267 -9.37 -17.96 19.32
CA GLY A 267 -9.02 -19.18 20.04
C GLY A 267 -8.86 -20.41 19.13
N ASN A 268 -8.80 -20.21 17.81
CA ASN A 268 -8.65 -21.28 16.83
C ASN A 268 -7.51 -20.98 15.86
N GLN A 269 -6.30 -21.33 16.28
CA GLN A 269 -5.10 -21.06 15.48
C GLN A 269 -5.09 -21.83 14.15
N LYS A 270 -5.73 -23.02 14.10
CA LYS A 270 -5.85 -23.79 12.84
C LYS A 270 -6.65 -23.02 11.80
N HIS A 271 -7.68 -22.28 12.21
CA HIS A 271 -8.45 -21.44 11.31
C HIS A 271 -7.60 -20.28 10.74
N GLY A 272 -6.82 -19.58 11.59
CA GLY A 272 -5.90 -18.56 11.10
C GLY A 272 -4.92 -19.07 10.05
N TRP A 273 -4.35 -20.25 10.28
CA TRP A 273 -3.48 -20.93 9.31
C TRP A 273 -4.21 -21.37 8.04
N ALA A 274 -5.47 -21.79 8.14
CA ALA A 274 -6.25 -22.15 6.96
C ALA A 274 -6.50 -20.92 6.05
N VAL A 275 -6.83 -19.76 6.64
CA VAL A 275 -6.99 -18.51 5.90
C VAL A 275 -5.67 -18.10 5.25
N PHE A 276 -4.57 -18.12 6.00
CA PHE A 276 -3.23 -17.85 5.46
C PHE A 276 -2.89 -18.76 4.29
N SER A 277 -3.12 -20.08 4.43
CA SER A 277 -2.81 -21.05 3.38
C SER A 277 -3.65 -20.82 2.11
N ALA A 278 -4.91 -20.45 2.24
CA ALA A 278 -5.75 -20.10 1.11
C ALA A 278 -5.19 -18.89 0.33
N MET A 279 -4.78 -17.84 1.06
CA MET A 279 -4.14 -16.67 0.46
C MET A 279 -2.82 -17.05 -0.23
N VAL A 280 -1.95 -17.84 0.41
CA VAL A 280 -0.68 -18.31 -0.20
C VAL A 280 -0.92 -19.10 -1.48
N ILE A 281 -1.90 -20.00 -1.51
CA ILE A 281 -2.21 -20.80 -2.71
C ILE A 281 -2.63 -19.89 -3.87
N LEU A 282 -3.50 -18.91 -3.62
CA LEU A 282 -3.95 -17.97 -4.63
C LEU A 282 -2.79 -17.10 -5.13
N PHE A 283 -1.98 -16.57 -4.22
CA PHE A 283 -0.78 -15.79 -4.55
C PHE A 283 0.20 -16.57 -5.42
N LEU A 284 0.54 -17.82 -5.04
CA LEU A 284 1.47 -18.63 -5.81
C LEU A 284 0.91 -18.98 -7.19
N ALA A 285 -0.39 -19.29 -7.30
CA ALA A 285 -1.04 -19.53 -8.57
C ALA A 285 -0.96 -18.29 -9.49
N GLY A 286 -1.22 -17.10 -8.94
CA GLY A 286 -1.07 -15.83 -9.64
C GLY A 286 0.37 -15.60 -10.10
N PHE A 287 1.33 -15.66 -9.18
CA PHE A 287 2.76 -15.44 -9.47
C PHE A 287 3.30 -16.37 -10.55
N PHE A 288 3.06 -17.68 -10.45
CA PHE A 288 3.55 -18.61 -11.46
C PHE A 288 2.87 -18.42 -12.82
N THR A 289 1.62 -17.95 -12.84
CA THR A 289 0.94 -17.61 -14.08
C THR A 289 1.58 -16.39 -14.74
N VAL A 290 1.77 -15.29 -13.99
CA VAL A 290 2.45 -14.09 -14.51
C VAL A 290 3.84 -14.45 -15.04
N TYR A 291 4.64 -15.08 -14.19
CA TYR A 291 6.02 -15.47 -14.55
C TYR A 291 6.07 -16.32 -15.82
N TYR A 292 5.20 -17.32 -15.93
CA TYR A 292 5.16 -18.21 -17.09
C TYR A 292 4.91 -17.49 -18.40
N PHE A 293 3.95 -16.54 -18.42
CA PHE A 293 3.62 -15.80 -19.64
C PHE A 293 4.64 -14.72 -19.95
N GLU A 294 5.17 -14.02 -18.95
CA GLU A 294 6.19 -13.01 -19.17
C GLU A 294 7.53 -13.63 -19.64
N ALA A 295 7.92 -14.77 -19.07
CA ALA A 295 9.14 -15.46 -19.48
C ALA A 295 9.10 -15.99 -20.92
N ARG A 296 7.92 -16.22 -21.51
CA ARG A 296 7.77 -16.65 -22.88
C ARG A 296 7.87 -15.53 -23.91
N GLY A 297 7.86 -14.30 -23.46
CA GLY A 297 7.88 -13.13 -24.33
C GLY A 297 6.52 -12.76 -24.91
N ASN A 298 6.48 -11.58 -25.51
CA ASN A 298 5.27 -11.06 -26.16
C ASN A 298 5.28 -11.43 -27.65
N PRO A 299 4.28 -12.22 -28.14
CA PRO A 299 4.23 -12.62 -29.55
C PRO A 299 4.21 -11.46 -30.56
N ILE A 300 3.71 -10.29 -30.14
CA ILE A 300 3.65 -9.09 -31.00
C ILE A 300 5.06 -8.63 -31.37
N PHE A 301 6.03 -8.67 -30.45
CA PHE A 301 7.38 -8.23 -30.72
C PHE A 301 8.12 -9.10 -31.73
N ASN A 302 7.81 -10.40 -31.78
CA ASN A 302 8.35 -11.29 -32.80
C ASN A 302 7.93 -10.86 -34.22
N GLN A 303 6.71 -10.30 -34.37
CA GLN A 303 6.23 -9.77 -35.66
C GLN A 303 6.97 -8.51 -36.10
N HIS A 304 7.51 -7.76 -35.15
CA HIS A 304 8.32 -6.56 -35.40
C HIS A 304 9.84 -6.83 -35.47
N GLY A 305 10.26 -8.09 -35.45
CA GLY A 305 11.66 -8.48 -35.55
C GLY A 305 12.49 -8.23 -34.28
N VAL A 306 11.83 -8.00 -33.14
CA VAL A 306 12.52 -7.84 -31.85
C VAL A 306 12.86 -9.21 -31.28
N THR A 307 14.14 -9.43 -31.00
CA THR A 307 14.62 -10.69 -30.40
C THR A 307 14.29 -10.70 -28.91
N GLN A 308 13.55 -11.71 -28.47
CA GLN A 308 13.21 -11.96 -27.07
C GLN A 308 13.88 -13.23 -26.53
N ALA A 309 14.89 -13.75 -27.23
CA ALA A 309 15.68 -14.88 -26.75
C ALA A 309 16.66 -14.44 -25.66
N ALA A 310 17.02 -15.35 -24.79
CA ALA A 310 18.15 -15.12 -23.86
C ALA A 310 19.41 -14.83 -24.69
N ILE A 311 20.13 -13.78 -24.32
CA ILE A 311 21.35 -13.36 -25.00
C ILE A 311 22.49 -13.43 -24.00
N GLU A 312 23.54 -14.15 -24.36
CA GLU A 312 24.84 -14.10 -23.70
C GLU A 312 25.72 -13.10 -24.46
N ALA A 313 25.96 -11.94 -23.86
CA ALA A 313 26.87 -10.93 -24.43
C ALA A 313 27.83 -10.48 -23.36
N ASP A 314 29.12 -10.48 -23.68
CA ASP A 314 30.22 -9.99 -22.82
C ASP A 314 30.28 -10.65 -21.43
N GLY A 315 29.89 -11.95 -21.33
CA GLY A 315 29.86 -12.68 -20.06
C GLY A 315 28.68 -12.34 -19.14
N GLN A 316 27.69 -11.62 -19.66
CA GLN A 316 26.42 -11.38 -18.97
C GLN A 316 25.29 -12.11 -19.71
N GLU A 317 24.60 -12.97 -18.99
CA GLU A 317 23.35 -13.59 -19.45
C GLU A 317 22.17 -12.64 -19.21
N GLN A 318 21.52 -12.20 -20.29
CA GLN A 318 20.18 -11.61 -20.20
C GLN A 318 19.14 -12.72 -20.38
N ALA A 319 18.33 -12.94 -19.36
CA ALA A 319 17.17 -13.80 -19.48
C ALA A 319 16.23 -13.24 -20.57
N GLY A 320 15.89 -14.06 -21.55
CA GLY A 320 14.91 -13.68 -22.58
C GLY A 320 13.51 -13.45 -21.99
N GLY A 321 12.54 -13.19 -22.85
CA GLY A 321 11.14 -12.98 -22.49
C GLY A 321 10.69 -11.53 -22.68
N ASN A 322 9.53 -11.17 -22.12
CA ASN A 322 8.96 -9.83 -22.24
C ASN A 322 9.60 -8.84 -21.28
N MET A 323 10.60 -8.10 -21.75
CA MET A 323 11.29 -7.06 -20.97
C MET A 323 10.69 -5.66 -21.15
N GLU A 324 9.63 -5.49 -21.94
CA GLU A 324 8.96 -4.20 -22.08
C GLU A 324 8.44 -3.73 -20.72
N GLY A 325 8.68 -2.46 -20.41
CA GLY A 325 8.25 -1.86 -19.13
C GLY A 325 8.89 -2.47 -17.88
N LYS A 326 9.96 -3.27 -18.04
CA LYS A 326 10.71 -3.89 -16.95
C LYS A 326 12.16 -3.44 -16.99
N GLU A 327 12.73 -3.18 -15.83
CA GLU A 327 14.15 -2.83 -15.73
C GLU A 327 15.04 -4.07 -15.72
N VAL A 328 16.18 -3.99 -16.40
CA VAL A 328 17.18 -5.07 -16.49
C VAL A 328 17.64 -5.50 -15.09
N ARG A 329 17.82 -4.54 -14.16
CA ARG A 329 18.27 -4.81 -12.78
C ARG A 329 17.30 -5.67 -11.96
N PHE A 330 16.02 -5.70 -12.30
CA PHE A 330 15.00 -6.55 -11.65
C PHE A 330 14.72 -7.82 -12.45
N GLY A 331 14.74 -7.73 -13.77
CA GLY A 331 14.42 -8.85 -14.65
C GLY A 331 12.95 -9.29 -14.55
N ILE A 332 12.61 -10.36 -15.25
CA ILE A 332 11.22 -10.83 -15.36
C ILE A 332 10.70 -11.40 -14.03
N VAL A 333 11.54 -12.14 -13.29
CA VAL A 333 11.12 -12.81 -12.06
C VAL A 333 10.66 -11.81 -11.00
N ASN A 334 11.50 -10.80 -10.72
CA ASN A 334 11.17 -9.80 -9.70
C ASN A 334 10.04 -8.88 -10.15
N SER A 335 9.94 -8.57 -11.45
CA SER A 335 8.83 -7.78 -11.99
C SER A 335 7.49 -8.53 -11.88
N ALA A 336 7.47 -9.81 -12.25
CA ALA A 336 6.29 -10.66 -12.10
C ALA A 336 5.88 -10.85 -10.63
N LEU A 337 6.87 -11.06 -9.75
CA LEU A 337 6.65 -11.22 -8.32
C LEU A 337 6.09 -9.94 -7.70
N TRP A 338 6.67 -8.79 -8.01
CA TRP A 338 6.19 -7.50 -7.53
C TRP A 338 4.79 -7.19 -8.02
N ALA A 339 4.52 -7.37 -9.33
CA ALA A 339 3.21 -7.12 -9.89
C ALA A 339 2.12 -7.97 -9.21
N THR A 340 2.43 -9.22 -8.86
CA THR A 340 1.50 -10.08 -8.11
C THR A 340 1.34 -9.60 -6.67
N ILE A 341 2.45 -9.33 -5.96
CA ILE A 341 2.43 -8.86 -4.56
C ILE A 341 1.64 -7.58 -4.42
N THR A 342 1.91 -6.57 -5.25
CA THR A 342 1.29 -5.25 -5.11
C THR A 342 -0.21 -5.27 -5.40
N THR A 343 -0.65 -6.08 -6.37
CA THR A 343 -2.06 -6.20 -6.72
C THR A 343 -2.84 -7.13 -5.79
N ASP A 344 -2.20 -8.12 -5.20
CA ASP A 344 -2.77 -8.92 -4.12
C ASP A 344 -2.98 -8.10 -2.85
N ALA A 345 -1.99 -7.24 -2.52
CA ALA A 345 -1.92 -6.51 -1.26
C ALA A 345 -2.55 -5.12 -1.30
N SER A 346 -3.17 -4.70 -2.41
CA SER A 346 -3.69 -3.32 -2.53
C SER A 346 -2.62 -2.26 -2.26
N CYS A 347 -1.39 -2.51 -2.69
CA CYS A 347 -0.30 -1.56 -2.46
C CYS A 347 -0.18 -0.63 -3.67
N GLY A 348 0.21 -0.21 -4.43
CA GLY A 348 0.34 0.70 -5.58
C GLY A 348 1.80 0.89 -5.97
N ALA A 349 2.74 0.51 -5.09
CA ALA A 349 4.15 0.51 -5.42
C ALA A 349 4.45 -0.52 -6.51
N VAL A 350 5.30 -0.16 -7.45
CA VAL A 350 5.62 -0.98 -8.61
C VAL A 350 7.11 -0.88 -8.94
N ASN A 351 7.68 -1.95 -9.47
CA ASN A 351 9.01 -1.96 -10.06
C ASN A 351 8.99 -2.21 -11.58
N SER A 352 7.80 -2.25 -12.17
CA SER A 352 7.59 -2.47 -13.61
C SER A 352 6.26 -1.88 -14.07
N MET A 353 6.14 -1.58 -15.37
CA MET A 353 4.93 -1.04 -15.97
C MET A 353 3.95 -2.20 -16.27
N HIS A 354 2.83 -2.27 -15.54
CA HIS A 354 1.87 -3.36 -15.69
C HIS A 354 1.15 -3.37 -17.04
N ASP A 355 0.99 -2.20 -17.67
CA ASP A 355 0.41 -2.07 -19.00
C ASP A 355 1.23 -2.76 -20.10
N SER A 356 2.52 -2.94 -19.87
CA SER A 356 3.44 -3.62 -20.79
C SER A 356 3.50 -5.14 -20.62
N PHE A 357 2.70 -5.71 -19.74
CA PHE A 357 2.65 -7.15 -19.53
C PHE A 357 1.91 -7.83 -20.69
N THR A 358 2.23 -9.10 -20.95
CA THR A 358 1.49 -9.92 -21.92
C THR A 358 0.02 -10.02 -21.51
N PRO A 359 -0.93 -10.23 -22.43
CA PRO A 359 -2.36 -10.25 -22.09
C PRO A 359 -2.72 -11.22 -20.95
N LEU A 360 -2.12 -12.42 -20.93
CA LEU A 360 -2.39 -13.42 -19.88
C LEU A 360 -1.55 -13.16 -18.61
N GLY A 361 -0.35 -12.57 -18.73
CA GLY A 361 0.42 -12.11 -17.59
C GLY A 361 -0.27 -10.96 -16.87
N GLY A 362 -0.71 -9.94 -17.62
CA GLY A 362 -1.42 -8.78 -17.09
C GLY A 362 -2.84 -9.06 -16.61
N MET A 363 -3.44 -10.18 -17.03
CA MET A 363 -4.74 -10.64 -16.53
C MET A 363 -4.72 -10.89 -15.03
N ILE A 364 -3.61 -11.36 -14.46
CA ILE A 364 -3.54 -11.66 -13.02
C ILE A 364 -3.60 -10.41 -12.16
N PRO A 365 -2.79 -9.35 -12.39
CA PRO A 365 -2.97 -8.07 -11.71
C PRO A 365 -4.41 -7.54 -11.80
N LEU A 366 -5.05 -7.65 -12.97
CA LEU A 366 -6.44 -7.24 -13.16
C LEU A 366 -7.41 -8.10 -12.31
N LEU A 367 -7.24 -9.42 -12.30
CA LEU A 367 -8.06 -10.32 -11.48
C LEU A 367 -7.92 -10.06 -10.00
N ASN A 368 -6.70 -9.79 -9.51
CA ASN A 368 -6.45 -9.50 -8.10
C ASN A 368 -7.21 -8.23 -7.67
N ILE A 369 -7.17 -7.19 -8.49
CA ILE A 369 -7.94 -5.96 -8.25
C ILE A 369 -9.45 -6.23 -8.31
N MET A 370 -9.94 -7.00 -9.31
CA MET A 370 -11.36 -7.35 -9.44
C MET A 370 -11.86 -8.20 -8.26
N LEU A 371 -11.02 -9.05 -7.67
CA LEU A 371 -11.36 -9.82 -6.45
C LEU A 371 -11.46 -8.92 -5.20
N GLY A 372 -11.11 -7.64 -5.30
CA GLY A 372 -11.11 -6.69 -4.19
C GLY A 372 -9.87 -6.80 -3.32
N GLU A 373 -8.75 -7.24 -3.91
CA GLU A 373 -7.43 -7.24 -3.27
C GLU A 373 -7.46 -7.96 -1.91
N ILE A 374 -8.06 -9.15 -1.87
CA ILE A 374 -8.27 -9.94 -0.65
C ILE A 374 -7.18 -10.97 -0.37
N ILE A 375 -6.23 -11.15 -1.29
CA ILE A 375 -5.12 -12.09 -1.17
C ILE A 375 -4.00 -11.38 -0.39
N PHE A 376 -3.88 -11.63 0.90
CA PHE A 376 -3.21 -10.83 1.89
C PHE A 376 -3.85 -9.45 2.03
N GLY A 377 -4.00 -8.74 0.95
CA GLY A 377 -4.71 -7.49 0.81
C GLY A 377 -4.02 -6.30 1.49
N GLY A 378 -4.63 -5.15 1.40
CA GLY A 378 -4.20 -3.96 2.13
C GLY A 378 -4.19 -4.20 3.63
N VAL A 379 -3.38 -3.43 4.35
CA VAL A 379 -3.20 -3.56 5.81
C VAL A 379 -4.55 -3.46 6.53
N GLY A 380 -5.05 -4.60 6.96
CA GLY A 380 -6.38 -4.77 7.55
C GLY A 380 -7.46 -5.08 6.50
N ALA A 381 -7.52 -4.34 5.40
CA ALA A 381 -8.58 -4.46 4.39
C ALA A 381 -8.66 -5.85 3.78
N GLY A 382 -7.54 -6.44 3.42
CA GLY A 382 -7.50 -7.80 2.89
C GLY A 382 -8.07 -8.85 3.84
N LEU A 383 -7.77 -8.72 5.12
CA LEU A 383 -8.30 -9.70 6.09
C LEU A 383 -9.81 -9.60 6.22
N TYR A 384 -10.40 -8.41 6.45
CA TYR A 384 -11.86 -8.34 6.59
C TYR A 384 -12.56 -8.59 5.26
N GLY A 385 -11.98 -8.25 4.12
CA GLY A 385 -12.49 -8.64 2.80
C GLY A 385 -12.52 -10.16 2.62
N MET A 386 -11.43 -10.86 2.94
CA MET A 386 -11.37 -12.31 2.91
C MET A 386 -12.39 -12.94 3.88
N LEU A 387 -12.57 -12.39 5.07
CA LEU A 387 -13.57 -12.88 6.03
C LEU A 387 -15.00 -12.71 5.53
N VAL A 388 -15.31 -11.61 4.83
CA VAL A 388 -16.61 -11.43 4.15
C VAL A 388 -16.82 -12.51 3.10
N MET A 389 -15.81 -12.81 2.27
CA MET A 389 -15.89 -13.89 1.28
C MET A 389 -16.04 -15.28 1.93
N ILE A 390 -15.39 -15.52 3.07
CA ILE A 390 -15.56 -16.76 3.84
C ILE A 390 -17.00 -16.88 4.36
N VAL A 391 -17.57 -15.81 4.91
CA VAL A 391 -18.96 -15.82 5.39
C VAL A 391 -19.94 -16.14 4.27
N LEU A 392 -19.77 -15.54 3.09
CA LEU A 392 -20.60 -15.84 1.91
C LEU A 392 -20.40 -17.29 1.43
N THR A 393 -19.17 -17.78 1.41
CA THR A 393 -18.86 -19.15 1.02
C THR A 393 -19.51 -20.17 1.96
N VAL A 394 -19.37 -19.96 3.28
CA VAL A 394 -19.99 -20.83 4.30
C VAL A 394 -21.51 -20.78 4.21
N PHE A 395 -22.09 -19.61 3.93
CA PHE A 395 -23.54 -19.47 3.74
C PHE A 395 -24.01 -20.28 2.52
N ILE A 396 -23.38 -20.10 1.37
CA ILE A 396 -23.74 -20.82 0.13
C ILE A 396 -23.55 -22.33 0.31
N ALA A 397 -22.41 -22.77 0.81
CA ALA A 397 -22.11 -24.18 1.04
C ALA A 397 -23.08 -24.82 2.05
N GLY A 398 -23.41 -24.10 3.12
CA GLY A 398 -24.41 -24.54 4.11
C GLY A 398 -25.79 -24.79 3.52
N LEU A 399 -26.25 -23.85 2.67
CA LEU A 399 -27.53 -24.01 1.95
C LEU A 399 -27.51 -25.19 0.97
N MET A 400 -26.41 -25.40 0.24
CA MET A 400 -26.27 -26.51 -0.71
C MET A 400 -26.35 -27.89 -0.02
N VAL A 401 -25.82 -27.99 1.22
CA VAL A 401 -25.82 -29.23 2.01
C VAL A 401 -27.09 -29.37 2.85
N GLY A 402 -27.96 -28.35 2.89
CA GLY A 402 -29.17 -28.31 3.70
C GLY A 402 -28.91 -28.20 5.21
N ARG A 403 -27.78 -27.59 5.60
CA ARG A 403 -27.43 -27.33 7.00
C ARG A 403 -27.52 -25.85 7.33
N THR A 404 -27.80 -25.52 8.58
CA THR A 404 -27.72 -24.14 9.05
C THR A 404 -26.26 -23.65 8.92
N PRO A 405 -26.01 -22.55 8.17
CA PRO A 405 -24.66 -22.04 8.04
C PRO A 405 -24.15 -21.45 9.35
N GLU A 406 -23.00 -21.89 9.79
CA GLU A 406 -22.35 -21.41 11.01
C GLU A 406 -20.89 -21.09 10.76
N TYR A 407 -20.42 -19.95 11.30
CA TYR A 407 -19.03 -19.54 11.23
C TYR A 407 -18.48 -19.28 12.64
N LEU A 408 -17.41 -20.00 13.01
CA LEU A 408 -16.79 -19.96 14.34
C LEU A 408 -17.78 -20.12 15.51
N GLY A 409 -18.75 -21.02 15.35
CA GLY A 409 -19.77 -21.31 16.35
C GLY A 409 -20.89 -20.27 16.45
N LYS A 410 -20.97 -19.35 15.48
CA LYS A 410 -22.08 -18.39 15.35
C LYS A 410 -22.88 -18.71 14.10
N LYS A 411 -24.20 -18.72 14.25
CA LYS A 411 -25.14 -18.83 13.13
C LYS A 411 -25.04 -17.60 12.25
N ILE A 412 -24.94 -17.81 10.93
CA ILE A 412 -25.00 -16.73 9.95
C ILE A 412 -26.47 -16.39 9.72
N GLU A 413 -26.88 -15.19 10.08
CA GLU A 413 -28.25 -14.71 9.94
C GLU A 413 -28.45 -13.95 8.63
N ALA A 414 -29.72 -13.75 8.25
CA ALA A 414 -30.08 -12.99 7.06
C ALA A 414 -29.51 -11.55 7.05
N LYS A 415 -29.32 -10.94 8.22
CA LYS A 415 -28.72 -9.62 8.35
C LYS A 415 -27.23 -9.64 7.98
N ASP A 416 -26.49 -10.67 8.42
CA ASP A 416 -25.06 -10.81 8.14
C ASP A 416 -24.82 -10.98 6.63
N VAL A 417 -25.64 -11.81 5.99
CA VAL A 417 -25.58 -12.01 4.54
C VAL A 417 -25.91 -10.72 3.78
N LYS A 418 -26.97 -9.99 4.22
CA LYS A 418 -27.31 -8.69 3.59
C LYS A 418 -26.17 -7.69 3.71
N MET A 419 -25.48 -7.61 4.85
CA MET A 419 -24.36 -6.71 5.04
C MET A 419 -23.15 -7.14 4.19
N ALA A 420 -22.86 -8.44 4.13
CA ALA A 420 -21.79 -8.99 3.28
C ALA A 420 -22.06 -8.73 1.77
N MET A 421 -23.31 -8.93 1.33
CA MET A 421 -23.71 -8.62 -0.06
C MET A 421 -23.62 -7.12 -0.35
N LEU A 422 -24.05 -6.27 0.58
CA LEU A 422 -23.95 -4.82 0.43
C LEU A 422 -22.48 -4.37 0.32
N TYR A 423 -21.60 -4.96 1.12
CA TYR A 423 -20.15 -4.70 1.04
C TYR A 423 -19.61 -4.94 -0.38
N VAL A 424 -19.94 -6.09 -0.97
CA VAL A 424 -19.50 -6.43 -2.34
C VAL A 424 -20.14 -5.49 -3.38
N LEU A 425 -21.44 -5.20 -3.27
CA LEU A 425 -22.17 -4.41 -4.24
C LEU A 425 -21.80 -2.93 -4.24
N VAL A 426 -21.40 -2.35 -3.09
CA VAL A 426 -21.00 -0.93 -3.01
C VAL A 426 -19.81 -0.65 -3.93
N PHE A 427 -18.81 -1.52 -3.97
CA PHE A 427 -17.65 -1.34 -4.86
C PHE A 427 -18.05 -1.45 -6.32
N ALA A 428 -18.80 -2.48 -6.70
CA ALA A 428 -19.26 -2.66 -8.08
C ALA A 428 -20.11 -1.46 -8.53
N PHE A 429 -21.02 -0.99 -7.68
CA PHE A 429 -21.85 0.19 -7.98
C PHE A 429 -20.99 1.45 -8.16
N SER A 430 -20.04 1.70 -7.25
CA SER A 430 -19.17 2.88 -7.32
C SER A 430 -18.34 2.87 -8.61
N ILE A 431 -17.75 1.74 -8.98
CA ILE A 431 -16.98 1.60 -10.21
C ILE A 431 -17.85 1.90 -11.43
N LEU A 432 -19.03 1.28 -11.54
CA LEU A 432 -19.91 1.43 -12.71
C LEU A 432 -20.53 2.83 -12.84
N VAL A 433 -20.67 3.57 -11.75
CA VAL A 433 -21.28 4.91 -11.78
C VAL A 433 -20.25 6.00 -12.05
N PHE A 434 -19.00 5.83 -11.58
CA PHE A 434 -17.98 6.86 -11.66
C PHE A 434 -16.90 6.61 -12.73
N SER A 435 -16.90 5.46 -13.41
CA SER A 435 -16.08 5.20 -14.59
C SER A 435 -16.85 5.53 -15.89
#